data_50b9332a071c6e1f7a75b853ef2ff918
#
_entry.id   50b9332a071c6e1f7a75b853ef2ff918
#
_cell.length_a   1.000
_cell.length_b   1.000
_cell.length_c   1.000
_cell.angle_alpha   90.00
_cell.angle_beta   90.00
_cell.angle_gamma   90.00
#
_symmetry.space_group_name_H-M   'P 1'
#
loop_
_entity.id
_entity.type
_entity.pdbx_description
1 polymer ?
#
loop_
_entity_poly.entity_id
_entity_poly.type
_entity_poly.pdbx_seq_one_letter_code
_entity_poly.pdbx_strand_id
1 'polypeptide(L)'
;QQLFPQTQAIFLFNAGRSALMLGIKALNLPPGSKILLQAFTCSTVPNAILWNSLTPEYLDIQKEDFNLNPDILPQNPVAKALIVQHTFGQPANMEKITTYCQKKKLYLIEDGAHSLGATYREKKIGSFGDITMLSFGRDKIISSVFGGALLVNNKNLVKPVENLYQSLPYPSFSWTAQQLLHPPITFLSKKTYSFYLGKLILFLSQKTKIISKAIYPKERDQQTPPFFPRRLP
;
A
#
# COMPACT_ATOMS: atom_id res chain seq x y z
N GLN A 1 -17.67 -2.86 -4.09
CA GLN A 1 -18.52 -1.96 -3.28
C GLN A 1 -19.24 -2.67 -2.13
N GLN A 2 -19.69 -3.94 -2.24
CA GLN A 2 -20.36 -4.65 -1.13
C GLN A 2 -19.54 -4.66 0.18
N LEU A 3 -18.19 -4.74 0.09
CA LEU A 3 -17.32 -4.71 1.26
C LEU A 3 -17.10 -3.30 1.83
N PHE A 4 -17.19 -2.27 1.01
CA PHE A 4 -16.93 -0.87 1.36
C PHE A 4 -18.05 0.03 0.80
N PRO A 5 -19.25 0.00 1.39
CA PRO A 5 -20.45 0.69 0.85
C PRO A 5 -20.31 2.22 0.83
N GLN A 6 -19.51 2.79 1.74
CA GLN A 6 -19.26 4.25 1.82
C GLN A 6 -18.21 4.76 0.84
N THR A 7 -17.47 3.87 0.19
CA THR A 7 -16.39 4.26 -0.75
C THR A 7 -16.99 4.83 -2.03
N GLN A 8 -16.53 6.02 -2.43
CA GLN A 8 -17.02 6.73 -3.63
C GLN A 8 -16.50 6.10 -4.92
N ALA A 9 -15.23 5.62 -4.92
CA ALA A 9 -14.61 4.96 -6.05
C ALA A 9 -13.53 3.97 -5.61
N ILE A 10 -13.31 2.94 -6.44
CA ILE A 10 -12.28 1.91 -6.24
C ILE A 10 -11.48 1.80 -7.54
N PHE A 11 -10.15 1.88 -7.43
CA PHE A 11 -9.23 1.74 -8.56
C PHE A 11 -8.27 0.59 -8.30
N LEU A 12 -8.05 -0.26 -9.32
CA LEU A 12 -7.21 -1.45 -9.22
C LEU A 12 -5.83 -1.23 -9.82
N PHE A 13 -4.81 -1.69 -9.15
CA PHE A 13 -3.40 -1.50 -9.52
C PHE A 13 -2.63 -2.82 -9.51
N ASN A 14 -1.53 -2.83 -10.24
CA ASN A 14 -0.60 -3.97 -10.24
C ASN A 14 0.11 -4.21 -8.89
N ALA A 15 0.05 -3.29 -7.94
CA ALA A 15 0.59 -3.44 -6.59
C ALA A 15 -0.02 -2.43 -5.62
N GLY A 16 -0.06 -2.75 -4.31
CA GLY A 16 -0.49 -1.81 -3.27
C GLY A 16 0.35 -0.53 -3.25
N ARG A 17 1.68 -0.64 -3.46
CA ARG A 17 2.56 0.54 -3.55
C ARG A 17 2.25 1.46 -4.72
N SER A 18 1.74 0.91 -5.83
CA SER A 18 1.24 1.73 -6.97
C SER A 18 -0.01 2.49 -6.59
N ALA A 19 -0.92 1.84 -5.87
CA ALA A 19 -2.13 2.47 -5.34
C ALA A 19 -1.78 3.60 -4.36
N LEU A 20 -0.87 3.35 -3.41
CA LEU A 20 -0.43 4.35 -2.44
C LEU A 20 0.26 5.53 -3.12
N MET A 21 1.20 5.27 -4.05
CA MET A 21 1.90 6.30 -4.80
C MET A 21 0.92 7.22 -5.55
N LEU A 22 -0.04 6.65 -6.27
CA LEU A 22 -1.01 7.44 -7.03
C LEU A 22 -1.98 8.17 -6.10
N GLY A 23 -2.42 7.54 -5.01
CA GLY A 23 -3.26 8.16 -4.00
C GLY A 23 -2.59 9.40 -3.38
N ILE A 24 -1.32 9.32 -3.02
CA ILE A 24 -0.53 10.45 -2.52
C ILE A 24 -0.41 11.53 -3.61
N LYS A 25 -0.13 11.14 -4.86
CA LYS A 25 -0.04 12.09 -5.98
C LYS A 25 -1.33 12.89 -6.20
N ALA A 26 -2.48 12.23 -6.01
CA ALA A 26 -3.80 12.85 -6.18
C ALA A 26 -4.11 13.93 -5.13
N LEU A 27 -3.40 13.94 -3.99
CA LEU A 27 -3.51 15.02 -2.99
C LEU A 27 -2.95 16.35 -3.49
N ASN A 28 -2.17 16.33 -4.57
CA ASN A 28 -1.57 17.51 -5.21
C ASN A 28 -0.84 18.43 -4.22
N LEU A 29 -0.05 17.84 -3.32
CA LEU A 29 0.71 18.58 -2.33
C LEU A 29 1.96 19.23 -2.97
N PRO A 30 2.36 20.43 -2.54
CA PRO A 30 3.59 21.05 -2.99
C PRO A 30 4.81 20.16 -2.72
N PRO A 31 5.82 20.12 -3.62
CA PRO A 31 7.07 19.40 -3.38
C PRO A 31 7.70 19.78 -2.02
N GLY A 32 8.28 18.79 -1.35
CA GLY A 32 8.85 18.96 -0.01
C GLY A 32 7.83 18.95 1.13
N SER A 33 6.52 18.94 0.84
CA SER A 33 5.50 18.81 1.90
C SER A 33 5.72 17.56 2.71
N LYS A 34 5.54 17.67 4.03
CA LYS A 34 5.71 16.55 4.95
C LYS A 34 4.46 15.69 5.06
N ILE A 35 4.67 14.38 5.17
CA ILE A 35 3.64 13.39 5.50
C ILE A 35 4.07 12.64 6.76
N LEU A 36 3.21 12.67 7.79
CA LEU A 36 3.42 11.91 9.03
C LEU A 36 3.15 10.42 8.77
N LEU A 37 3.99 9.57 9.34
CA LEU A 37 3.79 8.12 9.32
C LEU A 37 4.51 7.48 10.51
N GLN A 38 4.11 6.26 10.88
CA GLN A 38 4.85 5.51 11.90
C GLN A 38 6.20 5.03 11.39
N ALA A 39 7.21 4.97 12.27
CA ALA A 39 8.56 4.52 11.94
C ALA A 39 8.62 3.00 11.67
N PHE A 40 7.79 2.23 12.37
CA PHE A 40 7.68 0.79 12.15
C PHE A 40 6.76 0.49 10.97
N THR A 41 7.30 0.52 9.78
CA THR A 41 6.55 0.31 8.53
C THR A 41 7.38 -0.38 7.45
N CYS A 42 6.72 -0.85 6.42
CA CYS A 42 7.38 -1.37 5.23
C CYS A 42 8.04 -0.24 4.43
N SER A 43 9.27 -0.45 3.95
CA SER A 43 10.01 0.53 3.13
C SER A 43 9.22 1.04 1.91
N THR A 44 8.23 0.31 1.44
CA THR A 44 7.36 0.73 0.34
C THR A 44 6.49 1.93 0.67
N VAL A 45 6.18 2.17 1.95
CA VAL A 45 5.36 3.30 2.39
C VAL A 45 6.13 4.61 2.29
N PRO A 46 7.31 4.79 2.94
CA PRO A 46 8.10 5.99 2.75
C PRO A 46 8.57 6.18 1.30
N ASN A 47 8.86 5.11 0.57
CA ASN A 47 9.19 5.21 -0.85
C ASN A 47 8.07 5.85 -1.67
N ALA A 48 6.80 5.50 -1.42
CA ALA A 48 5.67 6.10 -2.12
C ALA A 48 5.56 7.62 -1.85
N ILE A 49 6.00 8.10 -0.68
CA ILE A 49 6.09 9.52 -0.35
C ILE A 49 7.23 10.17 -1.15
N LEU A 50 8.44 9.59 -1.09
CA LEU A 50 9.63 10.11 -1.77
C LEU A 50 9.46 10.14 -3.29
N TRP A 51 8.79 9.14 -3.88
CA TRP A 51 8.50 9.10 -5.32
C TRP A 51 7.57 10.22 -5.80
N ASN A 52 6.88 10.88 -4.87
CA ASN A 52 6.07 12.07 -5.12
C ASN A 52 6.79 13.38 -4.79
N SER A 53 8.11 13.34 -4.56
CA SER A 53 8.90 14.51 -4.14
C SER A 53 8.43 15.13 -2.82
N LEU A 54 7.89 14.29 -1.93
CA LEU A 54 7.43 14.67 -0.60
C LEU A 54 8.37 14.11 0.48
N THR A 55 8.25 14.58 1.71
CA THR A 55 9.15 14.23 2.81
C THR A 55 8.43 13.38 3.87
N PRO A 56 8.88 12.15 4.15
CA PRO A 56 8.35 11.37 5.26
C PRO A 56 8.81 11.98 6.60
N GLU A 57 7.90 12.13 7.55
CA GLU A 57 8.17 12.54 8.92
C GLU A 57 7.72 11.42 9.87
N TYR A 58 8.68 10.75 10.49
CA TYR A 58 8.45 9.55 11.26
C TYR A 58 8.03 9.85 12.70
N LEU A 59 7.04 9.08 13.16
CA LEU A 59 6.55 9.08 14.53
C LEU A 59 6.74 7.69 15.15
N ASP A 60 6.86 7.64 16.46
CA ASP A 60 7.03 6.39 17.18
C ASP A 60 5.71 5.61 17.30
N ILE A 61 5.81 4.35 17.68
CA ILE A 61 4.71 3.39 17.81
C ILE A 61 4.39 3.13 19.28
N GLN A 62 3.20 2.58 19.52
CA GLN A 62 2.87 1.95 20.80
C GLN A 62 3.53 0.57 20.85
N LYS A 63 4.00 0.18 22.02
CA LYS A 63 4.65 -1.13 22.25
C LYS A 63 3.65 -2.28 22.24
N GLU A 64 2.42 -1.98 22.59
CA GLU A 64 1.34 -2.96 22.81
C GLU A 64 0.82 -3.57 21.51
N ASP A 65 0.76 -2.78 20.43
CA ASP A 65 0.16 -3.19 19.17
C ASP A 65 0.98 -2.83 17.93
N PHE A 66 2.12 -2.17 18.12
CA PHE A 66 3.01 -1.70 17.06
C PHE A 66 2.36 -0.71 16.07
N ASN A 67 1.23 -0.12 16.42
CA ASN A 67 0.59 0.94 15.65
C ASN A 67 1.13 2.31 16.07
N LEU A 68 0.81 3.32 15.24
CA LEU A 68 1.12 4.72 15.54
C LEU A 68 0.62 5.10 16.93
N ASN A 69 1.51 5.66 17.76
CA ASN A 69 1.12 6.19 19.05
C ASN A 69 0.38 7.53 18.87
N PRO A 70 -0.94 7.61 19.12
CA PRO A 70 -1.70 8.83 18.92
C PRO A 70 -1.39 9.93 19.96
N ASP A 71 -0.75 9.58 21.08
CA ASP A 71 -0.51 10.53 22.18
C ASP A 71 0.73 11.40 21.93
N ILE A 72 1.57 11.01 20.96
CA ILE A 72 2.75 11.81 20.54
C ILE A 72 2.52 12.61 19.25
N LEU A 73 1.30 12.64 18.75
CA LEU A 73 0.98 13.42 17.55
C LEU A 73 1.28 14.92 17.77
N PRO A 74 2.03 15.58 16.86
CA PRO A 74 2.48 16.96 17.07
C PRO A 74 1.31 17.94 17.19
N GLN A 75 1.37 18.84 18.17
CA GLN A 75 0.29 19.81 18.38
C GLN A 75 0.12 20.79 17.21
N ASN A 76 1.21 21.17 16.56
CA ASN A 76 1.22 22.08 15.41
C ASN A 76 1.97 21.45 14.23
N PRO A 77 1.37 20.48 13.53
CA PRO A 77 2.04 19.81 12.42
C PRO A 77 2.24 20.74 11.23
N VAL A 78 3.45 20.74 10.67
CA VAL A 78 3.72 21.33 9.36
C VAL A 78 3.25 20.40 8.23
N ALA A 79 3.09 19.12 8.54
CA ALA A 79 2.64 18.09 7.62
C ALA A 79 1.26 18.40 7.03
N LYS A 80 1.00 17.85 5.85
CA LYS A 80 -0.27 18.00 5.10
C LYS A 80 -1.12 16.74 5.09
N ALA A 81 -0.53 15.59 5.44
CA ALA A 81 -1.21 14.32 5.52
C ALA A 81 -0.61 13.44 6.62
N LEU A 82 -1.39 12.44 7.04
CA LEU A 82 -0.95 11.38 7.94
C LEU A 82 -1.29 10.04 7.31
N ILE A 83 -0.32 9.13 7.26
CA ILE A 83 -0.51 7.73 6.91
C ILE A 83 -0.62 6.93 8.20
N VAL A 84 -1.76 6.29 8.42
CA VAL A 84 -1.97 5.33 9.50
C VAL A 84 -1.90 3.92 8.94
N GLN A 85 -1.05 3.09 9.53
CA GLN A 85 -0.95 1.66 9.22
C GLN A 85 -1.69 0.86 10.28
N HIS A 86 -2.33 -0.24 9.86
CA HIS A 86 -2.92 -1.23 10.75
C HIS A 86 -1.99 -2.43 10.84
N THR A 87 -1.04 -2.36 11.77
CA THR A 87 0.08 -3.29 11.87
C THR A 87 -0.40 -4.70 12.18
N PHE A 88 0.06 -5.68 11.39
CA PHE A 88 -0.35 -7.09 11.48
C PHE A 88 -1.86 -7.35 11.38
N GLY A 89 -2.61 -6.40 10.82
CA GLY A 89 -4.07 -6.47 10.71
C GLY A 89 -4.81 -5.97 11.94
N GLN A 90 -4.10 -5.52 12.98
CA GLN A 90 -4.68 -4.94 14.17
C GLN A 90 -4.99 -3.46 13.94
N PRO A 91 -6.25 -3.01 14.11
CA PRO A 91 -6.62 -1.62 13.87
C PRO A 91 -5.91 -0.66 14.82
N ALA A 92 -5.36 0.42 14.28
CA ALA A 92 -4.86 1.55 15.08
C ALA A 92 -6.03 2.27 15.79
N ASN A 93 -5.72 3.13 16.74
CA ASN A 93 -6.75 3.94 17.44
C ASN A 93 -7.36 4.99 16.51
N MET A 94 -8.32 4.55 15.70
CA MET A 94 -8.91 5.39 14.65
C MET A 94 -9.71 6.57 15.20
N GLU A 95 -10.27 6.46 16.40
CA GLU A 95 -10.99 7.56 17.04
C GLU A 95 -10.07 8.77 17.30
N LYS A 96 -8.93 8.53 17.97
CA LYS A 96 -7.96 9.59 18.25
C LYS A 96 -7.35 10.15 16.96
N ILE A 97 -6.99 9.26 16.01
CA ILE A 97 -6.32 9.63 14.76
C ILE A 97 -7.24 10.43 13.84
N THR A 98 -8.50 10.00 13.63
CA THR A 98 -9.45 10.74 12.79
C THR A 98 -9.78 12.11 13.38
N THR A 99 -10.00 12.18 14.70
CA THR A 99 -10.23 13.44 15.42
C THR A 99 -9.06 14.40 15.26
N TYR A 100 -7.84 13.88 15.37
CA TYR A 100 -6.63 14.68 15.18
C TYR A 100 -6.53 15.22 13.73
N CYS A 101 -6.68 14.36 12.73
CA CYS A 101 -6.60 14.77 11.33
C CYS A 101 -7.67 15.83 10.98
N GLN A 102 -8.89 15.65 11.44
CA GLN A 102 -9.98 16.63 11.24
C GLN A 102 -9.64 17.97 11.88
N LYS A 103 -9.20 17.99 13.16
CA LYS A 103 -8.82 19.19 13.89
C LYS A 103 -7.66 19.93 13.23
N LYS A 104 -6.69 19.20 12.68
CA LYS A 104 -5.48 19.75 12.06
C LYS A 104 -5.60 19.93 10.54
N LYS A 105 -6.74 19.58 9.95
CA LYS A 105 -7.01 19.65 8.50
C LYS A 105 -5.97 18.88 7.68
N LEU A 106 -5.59 17.68 8.16
CA LEU A 106 -4.70 16.78 7.47
C LEU A 106 -5.50 15.78 6.65
N TYR A 107 -5.01 15.45 5.46
CA TYR A 107 -5.50 14.26 4.77
C TYR A 107 -5.14 13.01 5.56
N LEU A 108 -6.10 12.10 5.72
CA LEU A 108 -5.88 10.80 6.35
C LEU A 108 -5.79 9.71 5.29
N ILE A 109 -4.68 9.00 5.26
CA ILE A 109 -4.43 7.87 4.37
C ILE A 109 -4.38 6.60 5.23
N GLU A 110 -5.21 5.61 4.93
CA GLU A 110 -5.13 4.31 5.58
C GLU A 110 -4.23 3.36 4.76
N ASP A 111 -3.20 2.82 5.40
CA ASP A 111 -2.48 1.64 4.90
C ASP A 111 -3.16 0.38 5.42
N GLY A 112 -4.03 -0.16 4.59
CA GLY A 112 -4.80 -1.38 4.84
C GLY A 112 -4.14 -2.66 4.29
N ALA A 113 -2.83 -2.65 4.05
CA ALA A 113 -2.12 -3.78 3.43
C ALA A 113 -2.24 -5.10 4.21
N HIS A 114 -2.48 -5.06 5.51
CA HIS A 114 -2.65 -6.24 6.38
C HIS A 114 -4.05 -6.34 7.00
N SER A 115 -4.97 -5.43 6.72
CA SER A 115 -6.19 -5.27 7.50
C SER A 115 -7.49 -5.44 6.70
N LEU A 116 -7.42 -6.10 5.53
CA LEU A 116 -8.62 -6.41 4.75
C LEU A 116 -9.60 -7.25 5.59
N GLY A 117 -10.80 -6.71 5.84
CA GLY A 117 -11.83 -7.35 6.65
C GLY A 117 -11.79 -6.99 8.14
N ALA A 118 -10.73 -6.33 8.63
CA ALA A 118 -10.67 -5.85 10.01
C ALA A 118 -11.69 -4.73 10.28
N THR A 119 -12.09 -4.62 11.54
CA THR A 119 -13.05 -3.59 12.01
C THR A 119 -12.51 -2.87 13.25
N TYR A 120 -12.79 -1.60 13.33
CA TYR A 120 -12.59 -0.79 14.52
C TYR A 120 -13.96 -0.28 15.00
N ARG A 121 -14.42 -0.71 16.19
CA ARG A 121 -15.76 -0.37 16.71
C ARG A 121 -16.85 -0.55 15.64
N GLU A 122 -16.97 -1.76 15.12
CA GLU A 122 -17.93 -2.19 14.09
C GLU A 122 -17.76 -1.55 12.69
N LYS A 123 -16.93 -0.52 12.57
CA LYS A 123 -16.63 0.15 11.30
C LYS A 123 -15.46 -0.54 10.60
N LYS A 124 -15.61 -0.88 9.33
CA LYS A 124 -14.54 -1.53 8.57
C LYS A 124 -13.35 -0.62 8.40
N ILE A 125 -12.15 -1.18 8.59
CA ILE A 125 -10.91 -0.52 8.16
C ILE A 125 -10.97 -0.31 6.64
N GLY A 126 -10.52 0.86 6.20
CA GLY A 126 -10.70 1.33 4.82
C GLY A 126 -11.83 2.35 4.67
N SER A 127 -12.52 2.69 5.76
CA SER A 127 -13.63 3.63 5.75
C SER A 127 -13.39 4.93 6.53
N PHE A 128 -12.23 5.08 7.13
CA PHE A 128 -11.91 6.22 7.99
C PHE A 128 -11.12 7.31 7.27
N GLY A 129 -10.19 6.91 6.39
CA GLY A 129 -9.33 7.84 5.66
C GLY A 129 -10.01 8.49 4.46
N ASP A 130 -9.42 9.57 3.97
CA ASP A 130 -9.77 10.16 2.67
C ASP A 130 -9.54 9.18 1.53
N ILE A 131 -8.45 8.41 1.65
CA ILE A 131 -8.09 7.30 0.77
C ILE A 131 -7.56 6.13 1.59
N THR A 132 -7.71 4.91 1.06
CA THR A 132 -7.16 3.70 1.66
C THR A 132 -6.46 2.87 0.60
N MET A 133 -5.23 2.46 0.89
CA MET A 133 -4.50 1.49 0.09
C MET A 133 -4.74 0.08 0.60
N LEU A 134 -5.11 -0.84 -0.30
CA LEU A 134 -5.14 -2.28 -0.06
C LEU A 134 -4.07 -2.97 -0.89
N SER A 135 -3.49 -4.03 -0.35
CA SER A 135 -2.48 -4.84 -1.04
C SER A 135 -2.93 -6.29 -1.18
N PHE A 136 -2.71 -6.85 -2.37
CA PHE A 136 -2.94 -8.25 -2.71
C PHE A 136 -1.63 -8.95 -3.09
N GLY A 137 -0.53 -8.54 -2.47
CA GLY A 137 0.78 -9.18 -2.61
C GLY A 137 0.81 -10.60 -2.06
N ARG A 138 1.92 -11.30 -2.26
CA ARG A 138 2.09 -12.74 -1.94
C ARG A 138 1.89 -13.10 -0.49
N ASP A 139 2.15 -12.17 0.40
CA ASP A 139 2.14 -12.29 1.86
C ASP A 139 0.89 -11.68 2.49
N LYS A 140 -0.11 -11.35 1.68
CA LYS A 140 -1.33 -10.67 2.15
C LYS A 140 -2.48 -11.65 2.41
N ILE A 141 -3.51 -11.19 3.13
CA ILE A 141 -4.70 -11.97 3.50
C ILE A 141 -5.34 -12.63 2.27
N ILE A 142 -5.45 -11.87 1.18
CA ILE A 142 -5.82 -12.38 -0.15
C ILE A 142 -4.65 -12.06 -1.08
N SER A 143 -4.15 -13.08 -1.79
CA SER A 143 -3.03 -12.93 -2.69
C SER A 143 -3.43 -13.15 -4.15
N SER A 144 -3.11 -12.18 -4.99
CA SER A 144 -3.06 -12.31 -6.46
C SER A 144 -1.63 -12.28 -6.99
N VAL A 145 -0.65 -12.67 -6.17
CA VAL A 145 0.80 -12.59 -6.40
C VAL A 145 1.31 -11.15 -6.39
N PHE A 146 0.73 -10.30 -7.20
CA PHE A 146 0.82 -8.84 -7.21
C PHE A 146 -0.57 -8.26 -7.43
N GLY A 147 -0.85 -7.17 -6.77
CA GLY A 147 -2.11 -6.47 -6.90
C GLY A 147 -2.28 -5.45 -5.77
N GLY A 148 -3.16 -4.50 -5.99
CA GLY A 148 -3.54 -3.51 -5.00
C GLY A 148 -4.82 -2.81 -5.40
N ALA A 149 -5.42 -2.11 -4.45
CA ALA A 149 -6.56 -1.23 -4.70
C ALA A 149 -6.38 0.08 -3.94
N LEU A 150 -6.91 1.13 -4.51
CA LEU A 150 -7.10 2.42 -3.87
C LEU A 150 -8.60 2.64 -3.68
N LEU A 151 -9.04 2.69 -2.45
CA LEU A 151 -10.37 3.12 -2.08
C LEU A 151 -10.33 4.64 -1.92
N VAL A 152 -11.26 5.35 -2.53
CA VAL A 152 -11.38 6.80 -2.43
C VAL A 152 -12.69 7.11 -1.72
N ASN A 153 -12.60 7.61 -0.48
CA ASN A 153 -13.75 7.97 0.33
C ASN A 153 -14.08 9.47 0.24
N ASN A 154 -13.05 10.31 0.05
CA ASN A 154 -13.25 11.74 -0.14
C ASN A 154 -13.68 12.04 -1.58
N LYS A 155 -14.90 12.57 -1.75
CA LYS A 155 -15.50 12.92 -3.06
C LYS A 155 -14.60 13.83 -3.90
N ASN A 156 -13.91 14.77 -3.25
CA ASN A 156 -13.05 15.74 -3.94
C ASN A 156 -11.81 15.09 -4.56
N LEU A 157 -11.42 13.90 -4.12
CA LEU A 157 -10.27 13.16 -4.63
C LEU A 157 -10.64 12.18 -5.76
N VAL A 158 -11.92 11.90 -6.00
CA VAL A 158 -12.36 10.93 -7.03
C VAL A 158 -11.84 11.35 -8.40
N LYS A 159 -12.13 12.59 -8.83
CA LYS A 159 -11.74 13.08 -10.16
C LYS A 159 -10.21 13.21 -10.34
N PRO A 160 -9.46 13.77 -9.38
CA PRO A 160 -7.99 13.74 -9.41
C PRO A 160 -7.41 12.34 -9.56
N VAL A 161 -7.88 11.37 -8.76
CA VAL A 161 -7.43 9.98 -8.85
C VAL A 161 -7.78 9.38 -10.20
N GLU A 162 -9.00 9.56 -10.68
CA GLU A 162 -9.47 9.03 -11.95
C GLU A 162 -8.61 9.54 -13.13
N ASN A 163 -8.35 10.84 -13.20
CA ASN A 163 -7.53 11.44 -14.26
C ASN A 163 -6.11 10.86 -14.27
N LEU A 164 -5.49 10.73 -13.10
CA LEU A 164 -4.17 10.10 -12.96
C LEU A 164 -4.21 8.62 -13.31
N TYR A 165 -5.24 7.89 -12.88
CA TYR A 165 -5.40 6.47 -13.16
C TYR A 165 -5.56 6.19 -14.65
N GLN A 166 -6.34 6.98 -15.35
CA GLN A 166 -6.57 6.84 -16.81
C GLN A 166 -5.29 7.04 -17.61
N SER A 167 -4.35 7.88 -17.15
CA SER A 167 -3.06 8.09 -17.80
C SER A 167 -2.07 6.93 -17.61
N LEU A 168 -2.35 5.98 -16.69
CA LEU A 168 -1.45 4.87 -16.43
C LEU A 168 -1.55 3.80 -17.53
N PRO A 169 -0.42 3.24 -17.96
CA PRO A 169 -0.41 2.10 -18.85
C PRO A 169 -0.83 0.81 -18.13
N TYR A 170 -1.27 -0.19 -18.89
CA TYR A 170 -1.44 -1.55 -18.40
C TYR A 170 -0.09 -2.26 -18.24
N PRO A 171 -0.02 -3.32 -17.42
CA PRO A 171 1.15 -4.18 -17.36
C PRO A 171 1.45 -4.82 -18.72
N SER A 172 2.73 -5.07 -18.99
CA SER A 172 3.11 -5.82 -20.18
C SER A 172 2.64 -7.28 -20.10
N PHE A 173 2.44 -7.91 -21.26
CA PHE A 173 2.12 -9.34 -21.30
C PHE A 173 3.16 -10.19 -20.57
N SER A 174 4.46 -9.90 -20.77
CA SER A 174 5.54 -10.61 -20.09
C SER A 174 5.47 -10.51 -18.57
N TRP A 175 5.14 -9.34 -18.04
CA TRP A 175 4.95 -9.15 -16.60
C TRP A 175 3.73 -9.96 -16.11
N THR A 176 2.62 -9.92 -16.85
CA THR A 176 1.40 -10.66 -16.50
C THR A 176 1.64 -12.18 -16.51
N ALA A 177 2.29 -12.70 -17.56
CA ALA A 177 2.66 -14.11 -17.64
C ALA A 177 3.56 -14.54 -16.47
N GLN A 178 4.52 -13.70 -16.08
CA GLN A 178 5.38 -13.92 -14.93
C GLN A 178 4.57 -14.05 -13.62
N GLN A 179 3.50 -13.27 -13.44
CA GLN A 179 2.63 -13.39 -12.26
C GLN A 179 1.79 -14.67 -12.31
N LEU A 180 1.24 -15.04 -13.47
CA LEU A 180 0.46 -16.25 -13.65
C LEU A 180 1.28 -17.53 -13.44
N LEU A 181 2.56 -17.52 -13.79
CA LEU A 181 3.47 -18.65 -13.58
C LEU A 181 3.90 -18.82 -12.11
N HIS A 182 3.74 -17.79 -11.28
CA HIS A 182 4.19 -17.86 -9.90
C HIS A 182 3.49 -18.95 -9.06
N PRO A 183 2.14 -19.08 -9.04
CA PRO A 183 1.46 -20.10 -8.25
C PRO A 183 1.85 -21.53 -8.63
N PRO A 184 1.84 -21.97 -9.92
CA PRO A 184 2.20 -23.32 -10.27
C PRO A 184 3.66 -23.64 -9.96
N ILE A 185 4.60 -22.72 -10.21
CA ILE A 185 6.02 -22.93 -9.87
C ILE A 185 6.21 -23.04 -8.35
N THR A 186 5.55 -22.19 -7.57
CA THR A 186 5.60 -22.27 -6.11
C THR A 186 5.01 -23.55 -5.58
N PHE A 187 3.89 -23.99 -6.14
CA PHE A 187 3.26 -25.28 -5.77
C PHE A 187 4.19 -26.47 -6.04
N LEU A 188 4.78 -26.55 -7.25
CA LEU A 188 5.73 -27.60 -7.60
C LEU A 188 6.96 -27.57 -6.68
N SER A 189 7.50 -26.37 -6.44
CA SER A 189 8.65 -26.19 -5.55
C SER A 189 8.35 -26.66 -4.13
N LYS A 190 7.17 -26.37 -3.60
CA LYS A 190 6.76 -26.85 -2.26
C LYS A 190 6.66 -28.38 -2.19
N LYS A 191 6.05 -29.01 -3.20
CA LYS A 191 5.93 -30.48 -3.25
C LYS A 191 7.28 -31.22 -3.31
N THR A 192 8.26 -30.62 -3.95
CA THR A 192 9.59 -31.23 -4.15
C THR A 192 10.66 -30.66 -3.23
N TYR A 193 10.26 -29.86 -2.23
CA TYR A 193 11.19 -29.12 -1.38
C TYR A 193 12.08 -30.03 -0.54
N SER A 194 11.54 -31.13 -0.02
CA SER A 194 12.26 -32.13 0.81
C SER A 194 13.36 -32.85 0.04
N PHE A 195 13.25 -32.93 -1.27
CA PHE A 195 14.24 -33.58 -2.14
C PHE A 195 15.26 -32.58 -2.72
N TYR A 196 15.37 -31.37 -2.15
CA TYR A 196 16.21 -30.26 -2.65
C TYR A 196 15.85 -29.75 -4.07
N LEU A 197 15.08 -30.52 -4.85
CA LEU A 197 14.65 -30.17 -6.20
C LEU A 197 13.81 -28.87 -6.17
N GLY A 198 12.93 -28.72 -5.18
CA GLY A 198 12.13 -27.49 -5.01
C GLY A 198 12.97 -26.25 -4.76
N LYS A 199 14.07 -26.37 -4.01
CA LYS A 199 15.02 -25.26 -3.82
C LYS A 199 15.68 -24.87 -5.14
N LEU A 200 16.10 -25.86 -5.94
CA LEU A 200 16.69 -25.64 -7.24
C LEU A 200 15.69 -24.99 -8.21
N ILE A 201 14.45 -25.46 -8.25
CA ILE A 201 13.39 -24.87 -9.08
C ILE A 201 13.18 -23.39 -8.72
N LEU A 202 13.04 -23.05 -7.44
CA LEU A 202 12.89 -21.66 -6.99
C LEU A 202 14.09 -20.81 -7.36
N PHE A 203 15.30 -21.31 -7.10
CA PHE A 203 16.53 -20.59 -7.42
C PHE A 203 16.65 -20.30 -8.93
N LEU A 204 16.45 -21.31 -9.78
CA LEU A 204 16.52 -21.16 -11.23
C LEU A 204 15.42 -20.24 -11.74
N SER A 205 14.18 -20.41 -11.27
CA SER A 205 13.05 -19.57 -11.69
C SER A 205 13.24 -18.08 -11.32
N GLN A 206 13.90 -17.80 -10.18
CA GLN A 206 14.25 -16.42 -9.80
C GLN A 206 15.45 -15.88 -10.58
N LYS A 207 16.47 -16.69 -10.80
CA LYS A 207 17.68 -16.34 -11.55
C LYS A 207 17.35 -16.03 -13.01
N THR A 208 16.52 -16.82 -13.65
CA THR A 208 16.05 -16.65 -15.04
C THR A 208 14.92 -15.61 -15.17
N LYS A 209 14.48 -15.02 -14.05
CA LYS A 209 13.35 -14.06 -14.02
C LYS A 209 12.02 -14.63 -14.55
N ILE A 210 11.84 -15.95 -14.54
CA ILE A 210 10.56 -16.58 -14.86
C ILE A 210 9.49 -16.21 -13.83
N ILE A 211 9.89 -16.09 -12.55
CA ILE A 211 9.04 -15.54 -11.51
C ILE A 211 9.58 -14.21 -11.01
N SER A 212 8.68 -13.30 -10.64
CA SER A 212 9.03 -11.96 -10.15
C SER A 212 9.55 -12.00 -8.70
N LYS A 213 10.30 -10.98 -8.30
CA LYS A 213 10.68 -10.75 -6.90
C LYS A 213 9.60 -9.91 -6.20
N ALA A 214 9.45 -10.07 -4.88
CA ALA A 214 8.52 -9.27 -4.09
C ALA A 214 8.96 -7.81 -3.98
N ILE A 215 10.27 -7.58 -3.84
CA ILE A 215 10.91 -6.26 -3.76
C ILE A 215 12.00 -6.21 -4.83
N TYR A 216 12.04 -5.15 -5.59
CA TYR A 216 13.03 -4.93 -6.63
C TYR A 216 14.24 -4.16 -6.08
N PRO A 217 15.47 -4.40 -6.58
CA PRO A 217 16.67 -3.69 -6.09
C PRO A 217 16.53 -2.17 -6.09
N LYS A 218 15.99 -1.58 -7.15
CA LYS A 218 15.75 -0.13 -7.25
C LYS A 218 14.92 0.45 -6.10
N GLU A 219 14.00 -0.32 -5.54
CA GLU A 219 13.20 0.13 -4.41
C GLU A 219 14.00 0.25 -3.12
N ARG A 220 15.07 -0.54 -2.97
CA ARG A 220 16.00 -0.42 -1.84
C ARG A 220 16.80 0.89 -1.91
N ASP A 221 17.07 1.34 -3.13
CA ASP A 221 17.74 2.61 -3.40
C ASP A 221 16.74 3.77 -3.53
N GLN A 222 15.50 3.60 -3.06
CA GLN A 222 14.42 4.59 -3.06
C GLN A 222 14.00 5.06 -4.48
N GLN A 223 14.45 4.36 -5.52
CA GLN A 223 14.10 4.66 -6.90
C GLN A 223 12.80 3.96 -7.32
N THR A 224 11.99 4.65 -8.14
CA THR A 224 10.77 4.06 -8.70
C THR A 224 11.11 3.00 -9.74
N PRO A 225 10.66 1.74 -9.58
CA PRO A 225 10.80 0.75 -10.63
C PRO A 225 9.99 1.13 -11.88
N PRO A 226 10.46 0.82 -13.11
CA PRO A 226 9.83 1.29 -14.35
C PRO A 226 8.44 0.70 -14.65
N PHE A 227 8.03 -0.32 -13.89
CA PHE A 227 6.71 -0.96 -13.99
C PHE A 227 5.74 -0.53 -12.89
N PHE A 228 6.05 0.51 -12.12
CA PHE A 228 5.16 1.17 -11.19
C PHE A 228 4.99 2.65 -11.52
N PRO A 229 3.80 3.21 -11.36
CA PRO A 229 2.52 2.50 -11.17
C PRO A 229 1.95 1.95 -12.49
N ARG A 230 1.09 0.93 -12.40
CA ARG A 230 0.33 0.38 -13.52
C ARG A 230 -1.11 0.14 -13.07
N ARG A 231 -2.09 0.40 -13.93
CA ARG A 231 -3.49 0.06 -13.67
C ARG A 231 -3.78 -1.39 -14.05
N LEU A 232 -4.77 -2.00 -13.39
CA LEU A 232 -5.35 -3.27 -13.83
C LEU A 232 -6.67 -3.01 -14.54
N PRO A 233 -7.09 -3.91 -15.45
CA PRO A 233 -8.38 -3.81 -16.13
C PRO A 233 -9.55 -3.95 -15.18
#